data_a9357738bfc34322e11414ec908d5af2
#
_entry.id   a9357738bfc34322e11414ec908d5af2
#
_cell.length_a   1.000
_cell.length_b   1.000
_cell.length_c   1.000
_cell.angle_alpha   90.00
_cell.angle_beta   90.00
_cell.angle_gamma   90.00
#
_symmetry.space_group_name_H-M   'P 1'
#
loop_
_entity.id
_entity.type
_entity.pdbx_description
1 polymer ?
#
loop_
_entity_poly.entity_id
_entity_poly.type
_entity_poly.pdbx_seq_one_letter_code
_entity_poly.pdbx_strand_id
1 'polypeptide(L)'
;MATIGIDLGTTNSLAVTYREDEVELIPNGFGEYLTPSVVHVSDDVLTVGKIAKERLVTDPDNTAQLFKRSMGTNEMFYLDGEAFSATDLSTLVVKQLVADAENYLGERVDEVLISVPAYFNEKQRSATKAIGQRLGIKVERLINEPSAAVTRLARTSLSSSSTLEEVRLMFLWLIVLIM
;
A
#
# COMPACT_ATOMS: atom_id res chain seq x y z
N MET A 1 11.55 -11.78 12.98
CA MET A 1 11.17 -10.34 12.97
C MET A 1 11.44 -9.81 11.59
N ALA A 2 10.41 -9.60 10.81
CA ALA A 2 10.54 -9.17 9.43
C ALA A 2 10.28 -7.67 9.25
N THR A 3 11.03 -7.06 8.34
CA THR A 3 10.80 -5.71 7.84
C THR A 3 10.33 -5.81 6.40
N ILE A 4 9.24 -5.14 6.05
CA ILE A 4 8.73 -5.11 4.67
C ILE A 4 8.63 -3.68 4.14
N GLY A 5 8.77 -3.53 2.83
CA GLY A 5 8.45 -2.31 2.11
C GLY A 5 7.02 -2.35 1.59
N ILE A 6 6.26 -1.27 1.76
CA ILE A 6 4.90 -1.14 1.24
C ILE A 6 4.83 0.06 0.29
N ASP A 7 4.42 -0.18 -0.93
CA ASP A 7 3.93 0.87 -1.81
C ASP A 7 2.42 1.00 -1.64
N LEU A 8 2.01 1.99 -0.86
CA LEU A 8 0.61 2.29 -0.64
C LEU A 8 0.10 3.19 -1.78
N GLY A 9 -0.32 2.58 -2.88
CA GLY A 9 -0.77 3.31 -4.06
C GLY A 9 -2.22 3.82 -3.98
N THR A 10 -2.58 4.77 -4.84
CA THR A 10 -3.95 5.29 -4.93
C THR A 10 -4.93 4.26 -5.48
N THR A 11 -4.50 3.45 -6.43
CA THR A 11 -5.32 2.44 -7.12
C THR A 11 -4.96 1.02 -6.72
N ASN A 12 -3.67 0.72 -6.66
CA ASN A 12 -3.15 -0.57 -6.24
C ASN A 12 -2.00 -0.36 -5.27
N SER A 13 -1.86 -1.28 -4.34
CA SER A 13 -0.76 -1.33 -3.37
C SER A 13 -0.02 -2.65 -3.50
N LEU A 14 1.20 -2.71 -2.99
CA LEU A 14 2.00 -3.92 -3.00
C LEU A 14 2.96 -3.95 -1.80
N ALA A 15 3.44 -5.14 -1.49
CA ALA A 15 4.46 -5.36 -0.48
C ALA A 15 5.70 -6.04 -1.07
N VAL A 16 6.85 -5.71 -0.51
CA VAL A 16 8.14 -6.33 -0.84
C VAL A 16 8.91 -6.69 0.41
N THR A 17 9.78 -7.65 0.30
CA THR A 17 10.80 -7.97 1.31
C THR A 17 12.19 -7.91 0.71
N TYR A 18 13.20 -7.83 1.57
CA TYR A 18 14.61 -7.94 1.17
C TYR A 18 15.22 -9.16 1.86
N ARG A 19 15.59 -10.14 1.05
CA ARG A 19 16.20 -11.39 1.53
C ARG A 19 17.31 -11.82 0.58
N GLU A 20 18.37 -12.39 1.13
CA GLU A 20 19.50 -12.95 0.34
C GLU A 20 20.07 -11.95 -0.69
N ASP A 21 20.17 -10.67 -0.30
CA ASP A 21 20.64 -9.57 -1.14
C ASP A 21 19.75 -9.25 -2.37
N GLU A 22 18.50 -9.73 -2.38
CA GLU A 22 17.52 -9.45 -3.43
C GLU A 22 16.21 -8.89 -2.87
N VAL A 23 15.53 -8.09 -3.71
CA VAL A 23 14.16 -7.62 -3.45
C VAL A 23 13.19 -8.64 -4.01
N GLU A 24 12.32 -9.14 -3.14
CA GLU A 24 11.24 -10.06 -3.52
C GLU A 24 9.89 -9.37 -3.40
N LEU A 25 9.06 -9.50 -4.44
CA LEU A 25 7.66 -9.10 -4.38
C LEU A 25 6.86 -10.12 -3.58
N ILE A 26 6.05 -9.65 -2.65
CA ILE A 26 5.20 -10.51 -1.83
C ILE A 26 3.85 -10.69 -2.53
N PRO A 27 3.43 -11.93 -2.86
CA PRO A 27 2.13 -12.18 -3.44
C PRO A 27 1.03 -12.04 -2.39
N ASN A 28 -0.15 -11.57 -2.80
CA ASN A 28 -1.35 -11.59 -1.98
C ASN A 28 -1.99 -13.00 -1.95
N GLY A 29 -3.06 -13.17 -1.20
CA GLY A 29 -3.76 -14.45 -1.06
C GLY A 29 -4.32 -15.05 -2.38
N PHE A 30 -4.29 -14.29 -3.48
CA PHE A 30 -4.66 -14.75 -4.84
C PHE A 30 -3.44 -15.08 -5.72
N GLY A 31 -2.22 -14.97 -5.18
CA GLY A 31 -0.98 -15.14 -5.94
C GLY A 31 -0.63 -13.95 -6.84
N GLU A 32 -1.29 -12.81 -6.65
CA GLU A 32 -1.06 -11.58 -7.42
C GLU A 32 -0.17 -10.63 -6.59
N TYR A 33 0.73 -9.89 -7.25
CA TYR A 33 1.60 -8.93 -6.55
C TYR A 33 0.96 -7.58 -6.29
N LEU A 34 -0.12 -7.25 -7.01
CA LEU A 34 -0.85 -6.01 -6.83
C LEU A 34 -2.16 -6.28 -6.08
N THR A 35 -2.36 -5.57 -4.99
CA THR A 35 -3.60 -5.57 -4.22
C THR A 35 -4.35 -4.26 -4.49
N PRO A 36 -5.56 -4.30 -5.04
CA PRO A 36 -6.36 -3.08 -5.23
C PRO A 36 -6.55 -2.33 -3.91
N SER A 37 -6.32 -1.01 -3.93
CA SER A 37 -6.55 -0.11 -2.79
C SER A 37 -8.04 0.22 -2.68
N VAL A 38 -8.84 -0.81 -2.42
CA VAL A 38 -10.30 -0.75 -2.34
C VAL A 38 -10.75 -1.46 -1.06
N VAL A 39 -11.72 -0.86 -0.37
CA VAL A 39 -12.34 -1.40 0.86
C VAL A 39 -13.84 -1.43 0.65
N HIS A 40 -14.47 -2.53 1.03
CA HIS A 40 -15.92 -2.69 1.06
C HIS A 40 -16.36 -3.16 2.44
N VAL A 41 -17.45 -2.60 2.94
CA VAL A 41 -18.07 -2.99 4.21
C VAL A 41 -19.57 -3.22 3.96
N SER A 42 -20.08 -4.38 4.33
CA SER A 42 -21.51 -4.70 4.28
C SER A 42 -21.83 -5.82 5.27
N ASP A 43 -22.93 -5.69 6.01
CA ASP A 43 -23.39 -6.68 7.00
C ASP A 43 -22.28 -7.07 8.01
N ASP A 44 -21.56 -6.08 8.55
CA ASP A 44 -20.41 -6.25 9.45
C ASP A 44 -19.22 -7.02 8.82
N VAL A 45 -19.25 -7.29 7.52
CA VAL A 45 -18.16 -7.94 6.79
C VAL A 45 -17.31 -6.92 6.07
N LEU A 46 -16.04 -6.87 6.44
CA LEU A 46 -15.05 -6.01 5.82
C LEU A 46 -14.18 -6.81 4.84
N THR A 47 -14.09 -6.33 3.60
CA THR A 47 -13.23 -6.92 2.57
C THR A 47 -12.29 -5.87 1.98
N VAL A 48 -11.09 -6.30 1.57
CA VAL A 48 -10.06 -5.45 0.99
C VAL A 48 -9.53 -6.08 -0.29
N GLY A 49 -9.12 -5.26 -1.23
CA GLY A 49 -8.42 -5.71 -2.42
C GLY A 49 -9.35 -6.21 -3.52
N LYS A 50 -9.06 -7.36 -4.10
CA LYS A 50 -9.74 -7.89 -5.29
C LYS A 50 -11.23 -8.07 -5.10
N ILE A 51 -11.64 -8.69 -3.98
CA ILE A 51 -13.06 -8.92 -3.67
C ILE A 51 -13.79 -7.59 -3.49
N ALA A 52 -13.19 -6.64 -2.74
CA ALA A 52 -13.76 -5.30 -2.58
C ALA A 52 -13.88 -4.57 -3.93
N LYS A 53 -12.91 -4.74 -4.84
CA LYS A 53 -12.95 -4.11 -6.16
C LYS A 53 -14.13 -4.59 -7.01
N GLU A 54 -14.51 -5.85 -6.91
CA GLU A 54 -15.68 -6.38 -7.61
C GLU A 54 -16.98 -5.74 -7.10
N ARG A 55 -17.01 -5.33 -5.82
CA ARG A 55 -18.16 -4.65 -5.20
C ARG A 55 -18.35 -3.22 -5.70
N LEU A 56 -17.38 -2.59 -6.32
CA LEU A 56 -17.56 -1.26 -6.96
C LEU A 56 -18.70 -1.23 -7.97
N VAL A 57 -19.05 -2.37 -8.57
CA VAL A 57 -20.14 -2.48 -9.56
C VAL A 57 -21.44 -2.91 -8.89
N THR A 58 -21.39 -3.81 -7.90
CA THR A 58 -22.57 -4.44 -7.29
C THR A 58 -23.07 -3.72 -6.04
N ASP A 59 -22.19 -3.04 -5.32
CA ASP A 59 -22.48 -2.32 -4.07
C ASP A 59 -21.55 -1.10 -3.93
N PRO A 60 -21.67 -0.10 -4.84
CA PRO A 60 -20.78 1.06 -4.88
C PRO A 60 -20.90 1.95 -3.65
N ASP A 61 -22.07 2.05 -3.04
CA ASP A 61 -22.33 2.93 -1.89
C ASP A 61 -21.58 2.46 -0.62
N ASN A 62 -21.30 1.17 -0.52
CA ASN A 62 -20.57 0.54 0.58
C ASN A 62 -19.13 0.20 0.22
N THR A 63 -18.59 0.80 -0.89
CA THR A 63 -17.25 0.51 -1.40
C THR A 63 -16.45 1.78 -1.61
N ALA A 64 -15.32 1.91 -0.92
CA ALA A 64 -14.41 3.05 -1.03
C ALA A 64 -13.18 2.75 -1.87
N GLN A 65 -12.83 3.67 -2.74
CA GLN A 65 -11.60 3.68 -3.53
C GLN A 65 -11.00 5.09 -3.61
N LEU A 66 -9.76 5.22 -4.05
CA LEU A 66 -9.06 6.50 -4.26
C LEU A 66 -8.88 7.35 -3.00
N PHE A 67 -9.18 6.82 -1.83
CA PHE A 67 -9.14 7.52 -0.53
C PHE A 67 -7.73 8.03 -0.15
N LYS A 68 -6.65 7.51 -0.74
CA LYS A 68 -5.29 8.06 -0.53
C LYS A 68 -5.21 9.54 -0.89
N ARG A 69 -6.04 10.02 -1.82
CA ARG A 69 -6.10 11.45 -2.21
C ARG A 69 -6.55 12.35 -1.07
N SER A 70 -7.35 11.81 -0.16
CA SER A 70 -7.92 12.50 1.01
C SER A 70 -7.10 12.32 2.29
N MET A 71 -5.89 11.72 2.19
CA MET A 71 -4.99 11.59 3.33
C MET A 71 -4.67 12.94 3.96
N GLY A 72 -4.74 13.02 5.30
CA GLY A 72 -4.48 14.25 6.06
C GLY A 72 -5.57 15.33 5.96
N THR A 73 -6.72 15.01 5.37
CA THR A 73 -7.92 15.86 5.35
C THR A 73 -8.98 15.36 6.35
N ASN A 74 -10.06 16.10 6.49
CA ASN A 74 -11.22 15.71 7.32
C ASN A 74 -12.34 15.04 6.49
N GLU A 75 -12.06 14.66 5.26
CA GLU A 75 -13.02 13.95 4.42
C GLU A 75 -13.32 12.57 5.02
N MET A 76 -14.61 12.23 5.05
CA MET A 76 -15.10 10.96 5.59
C MET A 76 -15.79 10.16 4.49
N PHE A 77 -15.59 8.88 4.53
CA PHE A 77 -16.23 7.87 3.69
C PHE A 77 -17.23 7.10 4.54
N TYR A 78 -18.44 6.99 4.07
CA TYR A 78 -19.51 6.27 4.79
C TYR A 78 -19.74 4.94 4.09
N LEU A 79 -19.50 3.85 4.81
CA LEU A 79 -19.67 2.47 4.33
C LEU A 79 -20.53 1.73 5.35
N ASP A 80 -21.65 1.18 4.92
CA ASP A 80 -22.61 0.46 5.77
C ASP A 80 -23.01 1.25 7.04
N GLY A 81 -23.22 2.57 6.89
CA GLY A 81 -23.58 3.46 7.99
C GLY A 81 -22.42 3.87 8.91
N GLU A 82 -21.23 3.31 8.74
CA GLU A 82 -20.04 3.68 9.51
C GLU A 82 -19.18 4.71 8.78
N ALA A 83 -18.53 5.59 9.55
CA ALA A 83 -17.69 6.67 9.01
C ALA A 83 -16.21 6.30 9.11
N PHE A 84 -15.51 6.32 7.98
CA PHE A 84 -14.09 6.03 7.86
C PHE A 84 -13.33 7.25 7.34
N SER A 85 -12.22 7.59 7.98
CA SER A 85 -11.26 8.54 7.40
C SER A 85 -10.40 7.85 6.32
N ALA A 86 -9.74 8.63 5.47
CA ALA A 86 -8.76 8.09 4.53
C ALA A 86 -7.65 7.30 5.24
N THR A 87 -7.28 7.70 6.46
CA THR A 87 -6.30 6.97 7.28
C THR A 87 -6.84 5.62 7.75
N ASP A 88 -8.13 5.53 8.12
CA ASP A 88 -8.75 4.26 8.51
C ASP A 88 -8.74 3.27 7.34
N LEU A 89 -9.20 3.70 6.17
CA LEU A 89 -9.23 2.88 4.97
C LEU A 89 -7.83 2.45 4.53
N SER A 90 -6.85 3.36 4.59
CA SER A 90 -5.46 3.03 4.29
C SER A 90 -4.88 2.03 5.30
N THR A 91 -5.28 2.13 6.57
CA THR A 91 -4.87 1.16 7.61
C THR A 91 -5.37 -0.24 7.29
N LEU A 92 -6.60 -0.37 6.78
CA LEU A 92 -7.17 -1.66 6.38
C LEU A 92 -6.40 -2.29 5.21
N VAL A 93 -6.02 -1.48 4.21
CA VAL A 93 -5.20 -1.96 3.09
C VAL A 93 -3.82 -2.41 3.57
N VAL A 94 -3.15 -1.62 4.41
CA VAL A 94 -1.83 -1.99 4.98
C VAL A 94 -1.95 -3.24 5.85
N LYS A 95 -3.02 -3.37 6.64
CA LYS A 95 -3.29 -4.58 7.44
C LYS A 95 -3.37 -5.84 6.57
N GLN A 96 -4.04 -5.74 5.42
CA GLN A 96 -4.11 -6.86 4.47
C GLN A 96 -2.74 -7.20 3.90
N LEU A 97 -1.96 -6.21 3.46
CA LEU A 97 -0.60 -6.43 2.93
C LEU A 97 0.33 -7.05 3.98
N VAL A 98 0.21 -6.63 5.24
CA VAL A 98 0.98 -7.22 6.35
C VAL A 98 0.58 -8.67 6.57
N ALA A 99 -0.72 -8.99 6.57
CA ALA A 99 -1.18 -10.36 6.72
C ALA A 99 -0.71 -11.26 5.57
N ASP A 100 -0.75 -10.77 4.33
CA ASP A 100 -0.23 -11.49 3.16
C ASP A 100 1.29 -11.71 3.30
N ALA A 101 2.02 -10.71 3.80
CA ALA A 101 3.46 -10.82 4.04
C ALA A 101 3.80 -11.82 5.15
N GLU A 102 3.09 -11.81 6.26
CA GLU A 102 3.29 -12.76 7.36
C GLU A 102 3.02 -14.21 6.89
N ASN A 103 1.98 -14.40 6.07
CA ASN A 103 1.69 -15.71 5.47
C ASN A 103 2.79 -16.16 4.51
N TYR A 104 3.32 -15.26 3.68
CA TYR A 104 4.38 -15.56 2.72
C TYR A 104 5.72 -15.85 3.40
N LEU A 105 6.08 -15.03 4.39
CA LEU A 105 7.36 -15.10 5.09
C LEU A 105 7.39 -16.21 6.16
N GLY A 106 6.22 -16.62 6.67
CA GLY A 106 6.12 -17.57 7.79
C GLY A 106 6.57 -16.96 9.12
N GLU A 107 6.67 -15.64 9.21
CA GLU A 107 7.07 -14.92 10.43
C GLU A 107 6.32 -13.58 10.56
N ARG A 108 6.30 -13.04 11.79
CA ARG A 108 5.63 -11.79 12.09
C ARG A 108 6.37 -10.60 11.49
N VAL A 109 5.60 -9.63 10.99
CA VAL A 109 6.08 -8.33 10.53
C VAL A 109 6.03 -7.34 11.71
N ASP A 110 7.18 -6.79 12.10
CA ASP A 110 7.30 -5.84 13.21
C ASP A 110 7.55 -4.42 12.72
N GLU A 111 8.12 -4.26 11.54
CA GLU A 111 8.49 -2.97 10.97
C GLU A 111 8.05 -2.87 9.50
N VAL A 112 7.63 -1.67 9.12
CA VAL A 112 7.26 -1.36 7.73
C VAL A 112 7.94 -0.06 7.26
N LEU A 113 8.31 -0.05 5.99
CA LEU A 113 8.72 1.12 5.25
C LEU A 113 7.57 1.45 4.29
N ILE A 114 7.03 2.67 4.32
CA ILE A 114 5.89 3.03 3.46
C ILE A 114 6.31 4.11 2.48
N SER A 115 6.04 3.90 1.18
CA SER A 115 6.25 4.90 0.15
C SER A 115 5.18 6.00 0.23
N VAL A 116 5.61 7.24 0.03
CA VAL A 116 4.73 8.41 -0.03
C VAL A 116 5.10 9.30 -1.21
N PRO A 117 4.14 9.96 -1.86
CA PRO A 117 4.44 10.95 -2.87
C PRO A 117 5.34 12.05 -2.34
N ALA A 118 6.31 12.51 -3.16
CA ALA A 118 7.23 13.57 -2.76
C ALA A 118 6.52 14.88 -2.39
N TYR A 119 5.34 15.14 -2.98
CA TYR A 119 4.51 16.32 -2.72
C TYR A 119 3.65 16.23 -1.44
N PHE A 120 3.66 15.10 -0.72
CA PHE A 120 2.92 15.00 0.54
C PHE A 120 3.42 16.01 1.56
N ASN A 121 2.47 16.77 2.12
CA ASN A 121 2.73 17.71 3.21
C ASN A 121 2.84 16.98 4.57
N GLU A 122 3.18 17.72 5.62
CA GLU A 122 3.37 17.16 6.98
C GLU A 122 2.11 16.47 7.53
N LYS A 123 0.90 16.98 7.24
CA LYS A 123 -0.35 16.35 7.70
C LYS A 123 -0.55 14.99 7.03
N GLN A 124 -0.29 14.89 5.74
CA GLN A 124 -0.40 13.66 4.98
C GLN A 124 0.65 12.62 5.43
N ARG A 125 1.88 13.06 5.69
CA ARG A 125 2.95 12.21 6.22
C ARG A 125 2.62 11.72 7.63
N SER A 126 2.12 12.59 8.50
CA SER A 126 1.68 12.23 9.85
C SER A 126 0.53 11.22 9.81
N ALA A 127 -0.45 11.41 8.93
CA ALA A 127 -1.55 10.47 8.73
C ALA A 127 -1.04 9.10 8.25
N THR A 128 -0.03 9.07 7.37
CA THR A 128 0.59 7.82 6.93
C THR A 128 1.34 7.11 8.07
N LYS A 129 2.07 7.86 8.91
CA LYS A 129 2.73 7.28 10.11
C LYS A 129 1.73 6.73 11.12
N ALA A 130 0.57 7.36 11.26
CA ALA A 130 -0.49 6.92 12.17
C ALA A 130 -1.03 5.52 11.82
N ILE A 131 -0.89 5.05 10.57
CA ILE A 131 -1.24 3.70 10.15
C ILE A 131 -0.50 2.66 11.01
N GLY A 132 0.81 2.82 11.15
CA GLY A 132 1.62 1.89 11.98
C GLY A 132 1.18 1.88 13.43
N GLN A 133 0.89 3.05 14.01
CA GLN A 133 0.41 3.15 15.39
C GLN A 133 -0.91 2.39 15.60
N ARG A 134 -1.83 2.45 14.63
CA ARG A 134 -3.13 1.74 14.67
C ARG A 134 -2.97 0.23 14.56
N LEU A 135 -1.95 -0.23 13.84
CA LEU A 135 -1.66 -1.65 13.66
C LEU A 135 -0.72 -2.22 14.74
N GLY A 136 -0.15 -1.37 15.60
CA GLY A 136 0.88 -1.79 16.55
C GLY A 136 2.19 -2.22 15.88
N ILE A 137 2.46 -1.70 14.68
CA ILE A 137 3.65 -1.98 13.87
C ILE A 137 4.47 -0.70 13.77
N LYS A 138 5.79 -0.81 13.87
CA LYS A 138 6.67 0.33 13.73
C LYS A 138 6.76 0.76 12.26
N VAL A 139 6.38 2.01 11.96
CA VAL A 139 6.73 2.63 10.68
C VAL A 139 8.16 3.19 10.83
N GLU A 140 9.13 2.43 10.36
CA GLU A 140 10.54 2.78 10.48
C GLU A 140 10.86 4.05 9.70
N ARG A 141 10.38 4.13 8.46
CA ARG A 141 10.61 5.30 7.60
C ARG A 141 9.50 5.50 6.57
N LEU A 142 9.22 6.76 6.25
CA LEU A 142 8.49 7.13 5.05
C LEU A 142 9.49 7.46 3.94
N ILE A 143 9.30 6.85 2.78
CA ILE A 143 10.21 6.97 1.65
C ILE A 143 9.48 7.70 0.53
N ASN A 144 10.13 8.73 -0.06
CA ASN A 144 9.52 9.44 -1.18
C ASN A 144 9.48 8.53 -2.41
N GLU A 145 8.29 8.43 -3.03
CA GLU A 145 8.18 7.86 -4.37
C GLU A 145 9.12 8.62 -5.32
N PRO A 146 9.80 7.93 -6.27
CA PRO A 146 10.63 8.60 -7.26
C PRO A 146 9.79 9.64 -8.01
N SER A 147 10.37 10.82 -8.26
CA SER A 147 9.66 11.83 -9.05
C SER A 147 9.38 11.29 -10.45
N ALA A 148 8.28 11.74 -11.07
CA ALA A 148 7.87 11.33 -12.42
C ALA A 148 8.98 11.47 -13.49
N ALA A 149 10.01 12.29 -13.23
CA ALA A 149 11.18 12.42 -14.09
C ALA A 149 12.08 11.17 -14.06
N VAL A 150 12.27 10.54 -12.88
CA VAL A 150 13.07 9.30 -12.75
C VAL A 150 12.31 8.12 -13.35
N THR A 151 11.00 8.06 -13.13
CA THR A 151 10.13 7.04 -13.74
C THR A 151 10.12 7.17 -15.28
N ARG A 152 10.21 8.39 -15.81
CA ARG A 152 10.28 8.64 -17.25
C ARG A 152 11.60 8.22 -17.88
N LEU A 153 12.71 8.42 -17.18
CA LEU A 153 14.05 7.98 -17.61
C LEU A 153 14.17 6.45 -17.61
N ALA A 154 13.59 5.78 -16.60
CA ALA A 154 13.50 4.32 -16.55
C ALA A 154 12.65 3.77 -17.71
N ARG A 155 11.53 4.43 -18.07
CA ARG A 155 10.68 4.05 -19.21
C ARG A 155 11.38 4.20 -20.56
N THR A 156 12.27 5.15 -20.71
CA THR A 156 12.97 5.39 -21.99
C THR A 156 14.08 4.37 -22.25
N SER A 157 14.62 3.76 -21.20
CA SER A 157 15.64 2.71 -21.29
C SER A 157 15.11 1.28 -21.36
N LEU A 158 13.81 1.07 -21.07
CA LEU A 158 13.14 -0.23 -21.00
C LEU A 158 11.90 -0.24 -21.89
N SER A 159 12.11 -0.29 -23.21
CA SER A 159 11.01 -0.57 -24.14
C SER A 159 10.59 -2.02 -23.99
N SER A 160 9.48 -2.29 -23.33
CA SER A 160 8.74 -3.57 -23.26
C SER A 160 8.74 -4.38 -21.96
N SER A 161 9.05 -3.85 -20.80
CA SER A 161 8.85 -4.61 -19.58
C SER A 161 7.65 -4.14 -18.75
N SER A 162 6.99 -5.13 -18.18
CA SER A 162 5.75 -5.00 -17.43
C SER A 162 5.86 -4.04 -16.22
N THR A 163 4.74 -3.52 -15.77
CA THR A 163 4.54 -2.72 -14.54
C THR A 163 5.28 -3.29 -13.32
N LEU A 164 5.50 -4.60 -13.28
CA LEU A 164 6.21 -5.33 -12.23
C LEU A 164 7.73 -5.04 -12.19
N GLU A 165 8.37 -4.89 -13.35
CA GLU A 165 9.81 -4.52 -13.38
C GLU A 165 10.04 -3.05 -13.01
N GLU A 166 9.11 -2.16 -13.36
CA GLU A 166 9.16 -0.76 -12.94
C GLU A 166 9.07 -0.65 -11.42
N VAL A 167 8.22 -1.47 -10.80
CA VAL A 167 8.06 -1.55 -9.34
C VAL A 167 9.31 -2.15 -8.70
N ARG A 168 9.85 -3.23 -9.25
CA ARG A 168 11.08 -3.88 -8.77
C ARG A 168 12.27 -2.92 -8.80
N LEU A 169 12.42 -2.12 -9.86
CA LEU A 169 13.46 -1.09 -10.00
C LEU A 169 13.24 0.07 -9.01
N MET A 170 12.00 0.47 -8.77
CA MET A 170 11.66 1.48 -7.78
C MET A 170 12.09 1.05 -6.38
N PHE A 171 11.82 -0.21 -5.99
CA PHE A 171 12.21 -0.73 -4.69
C PHE A 171 13.70 -1.07 -4.60
N LEU A 172 14.37 -1.51 -5.66
CA LEU A 172 15.82 -1.63 -5.72
C LEU A 172 16.51 -0.28 -5.44
N TRP A 173 16.00 0.79 -6.04
CA TRP A 173 16.48 2.15 -5.78
C TRP A 173 16.20 2.60 -4.34
N LEU A 174 15.08 2.19 -3.80
CA LEU A 174 14.65 2.45 -2.43
C LEU A 174 15.59 1.78 -1.41
N ILE A 175 16.02 0.57 -1.67
CA ILE A 175 16.92 -0.21 -0.79
C ILE A 175 18.34 0.32 -0.84
N VAL A 176 18.84 0.69 -2.02
CA VAL A 176 20.17 1.32 -2.19
C VAL A 176 20.27 2.65 -1.42
N LEU A 177 19.16 3.35 -1.19
CA LEU A 177 19.12 4.59 -0.39
C LEU A 177 19.07 4.33 1.14
N ILE A 178 18.82 3.09 1.56
CA ILE A 178 18.68 2.72 2.98
C ILE A 178 19.97 2.08 3.52
N MET A 179 20.79 1.52 2.63
CA MET A 179 22.14 1.01 2.96
C MET A 179 23.18 2.13 2.91
#